data_fb051313351c96d0d82f71b11bed4d85
#
_entry.id   fb051313351c96d0d82f71b11bed4d85
#
_cell.length_a   1.000
_cell.length_b   1.000
_cell.length_c   1.000
_cell.angle_alpha   90.00
_cell.angle_beta   90.00
_cell.angle_gamma   90.00
#
_symmetry.space_group_name_H-M   'P 1'
#
loop_
_entity.id
_entity.type
_entity.pdbx_description
1 polymer ?
#
loop_
_entity_poly.entity_id
_entity_poly.type
_entity_poly.pdbx_seq_one_letter_code
_entity_poly.pdbx_strand_id
1 'polypeptide(L)'
;MVLLMNKKLIATLAGAALAGACFTAGAAIPEGQLTIWVHSDKGYNGISKVGEKFTAKTGVRVTVAHPDQVEVRFQQAAATGNGPDIFLWAHDRFGEWARSGLIAPVTPDNAEKGKFPEFAWDAMTIGGKIYGYPMSVEAIGLICNRKLVPEAPGNWEDFIPLDDSLRKQGARAIYWDYTTPYYSYPLISAQGGFAFRKGPDWDYDVTKTGIANDGAKAGLRFLVGLIRNRHMEYGADYGKMETEFRSGRLGCILAGPWALSSYEKAGIDYSFNRLPKLGGKRSKAFVGILGFTVNATSPNKKLSKDFLENYLLTDDGLRTVNEDKPLGAAALRSFQRMLKSDPVVSVTLENARDGDLMPSVPEMSRFWSSFETALKTATTDRQSVDDALNTAARRIVSK
;
A
#
# COMPACT_ATOMS: atom_id res chain seq x y z
N MET A 1 -33.40 67.48 -18.24
CA MET A 1 -34.51 67.76 -17.32
C MET A 1 -34.60 66.61 -16.35
N VAL A 2 -33.94 66.81 -15.19
CA VAL A 2 -34.58 66.90 -13.88
C VAL A 2 -35.24 65.50 -13.50
N LEU A 3 -34.97 64.86 -12.49
CA LEU A 3 -34.54 64.95 -11.11
C LEU A 3 -35.02 63.69 -10.33
N LEU A 4 -34.26 63.33 -9.34
CA LEU A 4 -34.57 62.84 -7.99
C LEU A 4 -34.85 61.32 -7.80
N MET A 5 -33.90 60.64 -7.15
CA MET A 5 -33.78 60.34 -5.70
C MET A 5 -34.98 59.60 -5.09
N ASN A 6 -34.79 58.35 -4.64
CA ASN A 6 -34.73 58.07 -3.19
C ASN A 6 -34.64 56.58 -2.79
N LYS A 7 -33.73 56.35 -1.87
CA LYS A 7 -33.82 55.61 -0.60
C LYS A 7 -33.87 54.11 -0.56
N LYS A 8 -32.74 53.59 -0.08
CA LYS A 8 -32.57 52.62 1.00
C LYS A 8 -33.53 51.44 1.08
N LEU A 9 -33.00 50.24 0.80
CA LEU A 9 -33.39 49.02 1.55
C LEU A 9 -32.10 48.28 1.94
N ILE A 10 -31.82 48.28 3.24
CA ILE A 10 -30.78 47.47 3.87
C ILE A 10 -31.32 46.05 3.93
N ALA A 11 -30.74 45.12 3.17
CA ALA A 11 -30.98 43.68 3.35
C ALA A 11 -29.76 43.10 4.04
N THR A 12 -29.96 42.70 5.27
CA THR A 12 -29.02 41.96 6.14
C THR A 12 -28.78 40.57 5.53
N LEU A 13 -27.63 40.35 4.90
CA LEU A 13 -27.17 39.01 4.56
C LEU A 13 -26.49 38.41 5.79
N ALA A 14 -27.19 37.47 6.43
CA ALA A 14 -26.60 36.58 7.40
C ALA A 14 -25.63 35.63 6.67
N GLY A 15 -24.34 35.91 6.76
CA GLY A 15 -23.29 35.06 6.25
C GLY A 15 -23.18 33.82 7.09
N ALA A 16 -23.58 32.65 6.53
CA ALA A 16 -23.18 31.37 7.06
C ALA A 16 -21.69 31.19 6.83
N ALA A 17 -20.90 31.37 7.87
CA ALA A 17 -19.48 31.04 7.87
C ALA A 17 -19.32 29.52 7.78
N LEU A 18 -19.11 29.01 6.55
CA LEU A 18 -18.48 27.71 6.37
C LEU A 18 -17.05 27.85 6.91
N ALA A 19 -16.82 27.33 8.10
CA ALA A 19 -15.49 27.11 8.63
C ALA A 19 -14.84 25.99 7.83
N GLY A 20 -14.31 26.30 6.65
CA GLY A 20 -13.33 25.49 5.98
C GLY A 20 -12.11 25.45 6.88
N ALA A 21 -11.82 24.30 7.48
CA ALA A 21 -10.57 24.08 8.18
C ALA A 21 -9.44 24.12 7.15
N CYS A 22 -8.94 25.32 6.85
CA CYS A 22 -7.64 25.51 6.24
C CYS A 22 -6.62 24.97 7.22
N PHE A 23 -6.08 23.77 6.95
CA PHE A 23 -4.87 23.30 7.60
C PHE A 23 -3.74 24.25 7.20
N THR A 24 -3.49 25.26 7.99
CA THR A 24 -2.33 26.12 7.86
C THR A 24 -1.09 25.25 8.09
N ALA A 25 -0.23 25.18 7.08
CA ALA A 25 1.11 24.60 7.22
C ALA A 25 1.83 25.39 8.33
N GLY A 26 2.08 24.75 9.47
CA GLY A 26 2.90 25.35 10.53
C GLY A 26 2.40 25.28 11.97
N ALA A 27 1.29 24.60 12.27
CA ALA A 27 0.89 24.40 13.67
C ALA A 27 1.57 23.16 14.25
N ALA A 28 2.31 23.33 15.36
CA ALA A 28 2.89 22.21 16.14
C ALA A 28 1.81 21.17 16.50
N ILE A 29 2.23 19.90 16.66
CA ILE A 29 1.33 18.82 17.06
C ILE A 29 0.73 19.13 18.44
N PRO A 30 -0.60 19.22 18.59
CA PRO A 30 -1.22 19.59 19.85
C PRO A 30 -1.03 18.48 20.90
N GLU A 31 -0.67 18.86 22.15
CA GLU A 31 -0.56 17.94 23.27
C GLU A 31 -1.95 17.53 23.81
N GLY A 32 -2.07 16.32 24.35
CA GLY A 32 -3.29 15.83 25.00
C GLY A 32 -4.40 15.35 24.07
N GLN A 33 -4.11 15.20 22.79
CA GLN A 33 -5.00 14.61 21.78
C GLN A 33 -4.19 13.80 20.77
N LEU A 34 -4.86 12.96 19.97
CA LEU A 34 -4.19 12.14 18.95
C LEU A 34 -4.70 12.49 17.55
N THR A 35 -3.78 12.70 16.64
CA THR A 35 -4.05 12.77 15.20
C THR A 35 -3.39 11.58 14.51
N ILE A 36 -4.17 10.84 13.71
CA ILE A 36 -3.72 9.65 13.00
C ILE A 36 -3.90 9.90 11.50
N TRP A 37 -2.86 9.69 10.72
CA TRP A 37 -2.98 9.70 9.26
C TRP A 37 -2.86 8.30 8.70
N VAL A 38 -3.72 7.99 7.75
CA VAL A 38 -3.74 6.72 7.02
C VAL A 38 -4.06 6.97 5.55
N HIS A 39 -3.80 6.02 4.69
CA HIS A 39 -4.30 6.07 3.31
C HIS A 39 -5.81 5.79 3.29
N SER A 40 -6.54 6.36 2.34
CA SER A 40 -8.00 6.25 2.25
C SER A 40 -8.54 4.82 2.06
N ASP A 41 -7.69 3.88 1.65
CA ASP A 41 -8.02 2.46 1.47
C ASP A 41 -7.71 1.58 2.69
N LYS A 42 -7.22 2.14 3.81
CA LYS A 42 -6.71 1.41 4.97
C LYS A 42 -7.63 1.40 6.21
N GLY A 43 -8.94 1.43 6.00
CA GLY A 43 -9.91 1.27 7.10
C GLY A 43 -9.99 2.48 8.04
N TYR A 44 -9.89 3.69 7.51
CA TYR A 44 -9.87 4.91 8.30
C TYR A 44 -11.15 5.14 9.12
N ASN A 45 -12.34 4.71 8.63
CA ASN A 45 -13.58 4.79 9.41
C ASN A 45 -13.56 3.81 10.59
N GLY A 46 -13.02 2.60 10.39
CA GLY A 46 -12.83 1.62 11.46
C GLY A 46 -11.90 2.14 12.54
N ILE A 47 -10.76 2.74 12.15
CA ILE A 47 -9.81 3.37 13.08
C ILE A 47 -10.48 4.54 13.82
N SER A 48 -11.30 5.37 13.13
CA SER A 48 -12.08 6.45 13.77
C SER A 48 -13.02 5.92 14.84
N LYS A 49 -13.75 4.83 14.58
CA LYS A 49 -14.64 4.20 15.57
C LYS A 49 -13.89 3.69 16.80
N VAL A 50 -12.68 3.14 16.62
CA VAL A 50 -11.80 2.78 17.74
C VAL A 50 -11.36 4.03 18.49
N GLY A 51 -11.04 5.11 17.78
CA GLY A 51 -10.73 6.42 18.37
C GLY A 51 -11.88 7.00 19.20
N GLU A 52 -13.13 6.85 18.76
CA GLU A 52 -14.32 7.23 19.51
C GLU A 52 -14.44 6.45 20.83
N LYS A 53 -14.18 5.13 20.81
CA LYS A 53 -14.15 4.28 22.02
C LYS A 53 -13.07 4.75 22.99
N PHE A 54 -11.86 5.07 22.47
CA PHE A 54 -10.77 5.62 23.26
C PHE A 54 -11.15 6.96 23.90
N THR A 55 -11.70 7.87 23.11
CA THR A 55 -12.17 9.19 23.57
C THR A 55 -13.24 9.06 24.66
N ALA A 56 -14.21 8.20 24.47
CA ALA A 56 -15.28 7.95 25.47
C ALA A 56 -14.73 7.43 26.82
N LYS A 57 -13.65 6.64 26.78
CA LYS A 57 -13.05 6.05 27.96
C LYS A 57 -12.03 6.95 28.69
N THR A 58 -11.29 7.75 27.92
CA THR A 58 -10.12 8.51 28.45
C THR A 58 -10.34 10.04 28.45
N GLY A 59 -11.33 10.53 27.70
CA GLY A 59 -11.50 11.97 27.42
C GLY A 59 -10.53 12.52 26.36
N VAL A 60 -9.57 11.73 25.90
CA VAL A 60 -8.58 12.16 24.88
C VAL A 60 -9.20 12.09 23.49
N ARG A 61 -9.28 13.21 22.80
CA ARG A 61 -9.81 13.27 21.43
C ARG A 61 -8.86 12.58 20.44
N VAL A 62 -9.44 11.73 19.58
CA VAL A 62 -8.74 11.09 18.46
C VAL A 62 -9.33 11.59 17.15
N THR A 63 -8.48 12.05 16.24
CA THR A 63 -8.85 12.47 14.88
C THR A 63 -8.11 11.62 13.88
N VAL A 64 -8.85 11.00 12.93
CA VAL A 64 -8.28 10.22 11.84
C VAL A 64 -8.47 10.97 10.54
N ALA A 65 -7.41 11.12 9.76
CA ALA A 65 -7.43 11.80 8.47
C ALA A 65 -6.71 10.96 7.39
N HIS A 66 -7.11 11.18 6.14
CA HIS A 66 -6.53 10.52 4.97
C HIS A 66 -6.26 11.56 3.86
N PRO A 67 -5.32 12.49 4.07
CA PRO A 67 -5.00 13.51 3.08
C PRO A 67 -4.47 12.86 1.79
N ASP A 68 -4.77 13.50 0.64
CA ASP A 68 -4.20 13.08 -0.63
C ASP A 68 -2.67 13.05 -0.58
N GLN A 69 -2.06 12.09 -1.27
CA GLN A 69 -0.60 11.89 -1.23
C GLN A 69 -0.05 11.79 0.20
N VAL A 70 -0.76 11.08 1.06
CA VAL A 70 -0.54 11.04 2.51
C VAL A 70 0.91 10.73 2.91
N GLU A 71 1.61 9.88 2.17
CA GLU A 71 3.01 9.54 2.41
C GLU A 71 3.93 10.75 2.23
N VAL A 72 3.80 11.45 1.10
CA VAL A 72 4.59 12.64 0.79
C VAL A 72 4.30 13.75 1.81
N ARG A 73 3.03 13.94 2.13
CA ARG A 73 2.60 14.93 3.14
C ARG A 73 3.13 14.60 4.53
N PHE A 74 3.15 13.32 4.90
CA PHE A 74 3.75 12.91 6.19
C PHE A 74 5.22 13.28 6.25
N GLN A 75 6.00 12.94 5.23
CA GLN A 75 7.43 13.25 5.18
C GLN A 75 7.70 14.75 5.29
N GLN A 76 6.93 15.57 4.54
CA GLN A 76 7.06 17.02 4.56
C GLN A 76 6.69 17.63 5.92
N ALA A 77 5.58 17.18 6.50
CA ALA A 77 5.11 17.68 7.77
C ALA A 77 6.03 17.26 8.93
N ALA A 78 6.41 15.98 9.00
CA ALA A 78 7.29 15.47 10.05
C ALA A 78 8.70 16.12 10.01
N ALA A 79 9.22 16.41 8.81
CA ALA A 79 10.49 17.10 8.64
C ALA A 79 10.48 18.54 9.21
N THR A 80 9.32 19.15 9.36
CA THR A 80 9.14 20.49 9.93
C THR A 80 8.58 20.46 11.36
N GLY A 81 8.53 19.28 12.00
CA GLY A 81 8.02 19.14 13.36
C GLY A 81 6.49 19.13 13.48
N ASN A 82 5.80 18.87 12.38
CA ASN A 82 4.34 18.89 12.26
C ASN A 82 3.79 17.54 11.83
N GLY A 83 2.50 17.47 11.51
CA GLY A 83 1.84 16.29 10.99
C GLY A 83 1.06 15.51 12.06
N PRO A 84 0.80 14.21 11.84
CA PRO A 84 0.07 13.37 12.78
C PRO A 84 0.96 12.91 13.95
N ASP A 85 0.35 12.45 15.02
CA ASP A 85 1.04 11.70 16.08
C ASP A 85 1.39 10.30 15.63
N ILE A 86 0.47 9.65 14.92
CA ILE A 86 0.57 8.28 14.44
C ILE A 86 0.36 8.27 12.93
N PHE A 87 1.20 7.52 12.22
CA PHE A 87 1.08 7.31 10.79
C PHE A 87 1.09 5.82 10.45
N LEU A 88 0.14 5.39 9.61
CA LEU A 88 0.04 4.01 9.13
C LEU A 88 0.64 3.91 7.74
N TRP A 89 1.68 3.08 7.59
CA TRP A 89 2.31 2.81 6.28
C TRP A 89 3.00 1.45 6.23
N ALA A 90 3.41 1.03 5.04
CA ALA A 90 4.22 -0.16 4.85
C ALA A 90 5.68 0.07 5.34
N HIS A 91 6.27 -0.96 5.92
CA HIS A 91 7.54 -0.89 6.65
C HIS A 91 8.77 -0.55 5.78
N ASP A 92 8.68 -0.72 4.47
CA ASP A 92 9.78 -0.43 3.53
C ASP A 92 10.28 1.02 3.58
N ARG A 93 9.42 1.95 4.06
CA ARG A 93 9.78 3.37 4.23
C ARG A 93 10.38 3.68 5.61
N PHE A 94 10.22 2.78 6.57
CA PHE A 94 10.62 3.06 7.96
C PHE A 94 12.14 3.24 8.10
N GLY A 95 12.95 2.53 7.32
CA GLY A 95 14.41 2.69 7.31
C GLY A 95 14.85 4.11 6.94
N GLU A 96 14.25 4.68 5.88
CA GLU A 96 14.49 6.06 5.47
C GLU A 96 14.00 7.07 6.52
N TRP A 97 12.79 6.88 7.03
CA TRP A 97 12.18 7.79 8.00
C TRP A 97 12.89 7.75 9.36
N ALA A 98 13.34 6.58 9.80
CA ALA A 98 14.14 6.44 11.02
C ALA A 98 15.50 7.14 10.90
N ARG A 99 16.19 6.95 9.75
CA ARG A 99 17.48 7.60 9.47
C ARG A 99 17.34 9.13 9.41
N SER A 100 16.25 9.61 8.84
CA SER A 100 15.95 11.05 8.71
C SER A 100 15.34 11.66 9.99
N GLY A 101 15.14 10.87 11.05
CA GLY A 101 14.59 11.35 12.32
C GLY A 101 13.12 11.75 12.26
N LEU A 102 12.34 11.25 11.28
CA LEU A 102 10.91 11.56 11.12
C LEU A 102 10.03 10.74 12.05
N ILE A 103 10.48 9.52 12.42
CA ILE A 103 9.75 8.60 13.28
C ILE A 103 10.55 8.27 14.54
N ALA A 104 9.83 8.09 15.65
CA ALA A 104 10.42 7.75 16.94
C ALA A 104 10.51 6.23 17.11
N PRO A 105 11.56 5.72 17.82
CA PRO A 105 11.55 4.35 18.27
C PRO A 105 10.42 4.14 19.29
N VAL A 106 9.83 2.93 19.24
CA VAL A 106 8.81 2.47 20.19
C VAL A 106 9.35 1.34 21.06
N THR A 107 8.79 1.19 22.25
CA THR A 107 9.27 0.21 23.25
C THR A 107 8.11 -0.67 23.72
N PRO A 108 7.61 -1.60 22.88
CA PRO A 108 6.67 -2.62 23.34
C PRO A 108 7.35 -3.53 24.35
N ASP A 109 6.64 -3.95 25.39
CA ASP A 109 7.15 -4.94 26.32
C ASP A 109 7.13 -6.36 25.74
N ASN A 110 7.63 -7.35 26.49
CA ASN A 110 7.68 -8.73 26.01
C ASN A 110 6.28 -9.36 25.88
N ALA A 111 5.32 -8.94 26.69
CA ALA A 111 3.94 -9.41 26.57
C ALA A 111 3.30 -8.91 25.26
N GLU A 112 3.50 -7.64 24.93
CA GLU A 112 3.06 -7.05 23.67
C GLU A 112 3.75 -7.71 22.48
N LYS A 113 5.08 -7.89 22.53
CA LYS A 113 5.82 -8.56 21.47
C LYS A 113 5.31 -9.98 21.20
N GLY A 114 4.98 -10.72 22.25
CA GLY A 114 4.47 -12.10 22.14
C GLY A 114 3.14 -12.24 21.40
N LYS A 115 2.36 -11.17 21.26
CA LYS A 115 1.09 -11.16 20.52
C LYS A 115 1.27 -11.29 19.01
N PHE A 116 2.44 -10.93 18.47
CA PHE A 116 2.73 -10.86 17.03
C PHE A 116 3.83 -11.86 16.63
N PRO A 117 3.92 -12.28 15.35
CA PRO A 117 5.02 -13.09 14.88
C PRO A 117 6.32 -12.30 14.82
N GLU A 118 7.44 -12.98 15.08
CA GLU A 118 8.78 -12.37 15.13
C GLU A 118 9.12 -11.60 13.84
N PHE A 119 8.88 -12.20 12.68
CA PHE A 119 9.16 -11.55 11.40
C PHE A 119 8.46 -10.20 11.21
N ALA A 120 7.30 -9.99 11.87
CA ALA A 120 6.60 -8.70 11.79
C ALA A 120 7.31 -7.62 12.62
N TRP A 121 7.94 -8.01 13.73
CA TRP A 121 8.80 -7.10 14.49
C TRP A 121 10.13 -6.86 13.79
N ASP A 122 10.70 -7.88 13.14
CA ASP A 122 11.94 -7.75 12.35
C ASP A 122 11.75 -6.71 11.24
N ALA A 123 10.61 -6.74 10.54
CA ALA A 123 10.27 -5.74 9.53
C ALA A 123 10.20 -4.30 10.09
N MET A 124 9.84 -4.13 11.37
CA MET A 124 9.78 -2.83 12.06
C MET A 124 11.09 -2.43 12.71
N THR A 125 12.12 -3.31 12.70
CA THR A 125 13.38 -3.10 13.42
C THR A 125 14.46 -2.55 12.49
N ILE A 126 14.99 -1.39 12.83
CA ILE A 126 16.06 -0.72 12.10
C ILE A 126 17.18 -0.39 13.08
N GLY A 127 18.38 -0.89 12.82
CA GLY A 127 19.55 -0.65 13.69
C GLY A 127 19.30 -1.10 15.15
N GLY A 128 18.61 -2.22 15.35
CA GLY A 128 18.30 -2.78 16.66
C GLY A 128 17.20 -2.06 17.45
N LYS A 129 16.52 -1.07 16.86
CA LYS A 129 15.40 -0.35 17.47
C LYS A 129 14.12 -0.60 16.69
N ILE A 130 13.00 -0.77 17.40
CA ILE A 130 11.67 -0.95 16.80
C ILE A 130 11.07 0.44 16.53
N TYR A 131 10.54 0.66 15.28
CA TYR A 131 9.99 1.95 14.86
C TYR A 131 8.51 1.91 14.49
N GLY A 132 7.82 0.82 14.79
CA GLY A 132 6.38 0.74 14.56
C GLY A 132 5.75 -0.49 15.19
N TYR A 133 4.42 -0.51 15.20
CA TYR A 133 3.59 -1.62 15.65
C TYR A 133 2.98 -2.31 14.45
N PRO A 134 3.18 -3.61 14.23
CA PRO A 134 2.65 -4.30 13.05
C PRO A 134 1.13 -4.46 13.14
N MET A 135 0.42 -4.14 12.05
CA MET A 135 -1.02 -4.30 11.93
C MET A 135 -1.40 -5.50 11.08
N SER A 136 -0.87 -5.56 9.87
CA SER A 136 -1.23 -6.61 8.90
C SER A 136 -0.07 -6.96 7.98
N VAL A 137 -0.16 -8.17 7.41
CA VAL A 137 0.71 -8.64 6.32
C VAL A 137 -0.04 -8.41 5.01
N GLU A 138 0.56 -7.70 4.09
CA GLU A 138 0.01 -7.41 2.78
C GLU A 138 0.81 -8.09 1.67
N ALA A 139 0.11 -8.77 0.78
CA ALA A 139 0.64 -9.28 -0.48
C ALA A 139 -0.46 -9.16 -1.54
N ILE A 140 -0.08 -8.76 -2.75
CA ILE A 140 -1.00 -8.78 -3.88
C ILE A 140 -1.28 -10.21 -4.33
N GLY A 141 -2.46 -10.38 -4.93
CA GLY A 141 -2.87 -11.59 -5.62
C GLY A 141 -3.49 -11.27 -6.97
N LEU A 142 -3.95 -12.31 -7.63
CA LEU A 142 -4.73 -12.22 -8.86
C LEU A 142 -6.22 -12.21 -8.49
N ILE A 143 -6.92 -11.12 -8.78
CA ILE A 143 -8.37 -11.01 -8.59
C ILE A 143 -9.04 -11.17 -9.94
N CYS A 144 -9.94 -12.15 -10.06
CA CYS A 144 -10.64 -12.42 -11.32
C CYS A 144 -12.16 -12.33 -11.15
N ASN A 145 -12.83 -11.69 -12.10
CA ASN A 145 -14.29 -11.68 -12.23
C ASN A 145 -14.77 -13.05 -12.74
N ARG A 146 -15.44 -13.84 -11.90
CA ARG A 146 -15.88 -15.20 -12.22
C ARG A 146 -16.82 -15.29 -13.41
N LYS A 147 -17.55 -14.21 -13.72
CA LYS A 147 -18.42 -14.16 -14.90
C LYS A 147 -17.63 -14.22 -16.21
N LEU A 148 -16.45 -13.60 -16.26
CA LEU A 148 -15.58 -13.57 -17.44
C LEU A 148 -14.51 -14.66 -17.39
N VAL A 149 -14.00 -14.96 -16.21
CA VAL A 149 -12.90 -15.87 -15.93
C VAL A 149 -13.29 -16.77 -14.76
N PRO A 150 -14.07 -17.84 -15.01
CA PRO A 150 -14.54 -18.76 -13.97
C PRO A 150 -13.40 -19.44 -13.20
N GLU A 151 -12.32 -19.76 -13.91
CA GLU A 151 -11.10 -20.36 -13.36
C GLU A 151 -9.91 -19.43 -13.63
N ALA A 152 -9.24 -19.00 -12.57
CA ALA A 152 -8.11 -18.08 -12.68
C ALA A 152 -6.91 -18.74 -13.40
N PRO A 153 -6.28 -18.06 -14.38
CA PRO A 153 -5.10 -18.56 -15.06
C PRO A 153 -3.94 -18.86 -14.11
N GLY A 154 -3.32 -20.04 -14.29
CA GLY A 154 -2.19 -20.47 -13.47
C GLY A 154 -0.83 -19.97 -13.96
N ASN A 155 -0.75 -19.53 -15.21
CA ASN A 155 0.46 -19.02 -15.83
C ASN A 155 0.18 -17.66 -16.50
N TRP A 156 1.17 -16.80 -16.57
CA TRP A 156 1.05 -15.50 -17.24
C TRP A 156 0.79 -15.64 -18.74
N GLU A 157 1.34 -16.67 -19.35
CA GLU A 157 1.18 -16.97 -20.77
C GLU A 157 -0.28 -17.26 -21.15
N ASP A 158 -1.07 -17.80 -20.22
CA ASP A 158 -2.47 -18.17 -20.42
C ASP A 158 -3.37 -16.93 -20.66
N PHE A 159 -2.92 -15.74 -20.26
CA PHE A 159 -3.65 -14.48 -20.49
C PHE A 159 -3.69 -14.07 -21.97
N ILE A 160 -2.77 -14.54 -22.80
CA ILE A 160 -2.72 -14.21 -24.22
C ILE A 160 -3.94 -14.78 -24.96
N PRO A 161 -4.17 -16.11 -24.97
CA PRO A 161 -5.36 -16.67 -25.63
C PRO A 161 -6.66 -16.26 -24.91
N LEU A 162 -6.62 -16.02 -23.60
CA LEU A 162 -7.78 -15.54 -22.87
C LEU A 162 -8.20 -14.14 -23.33
N ASP A 163 -7.25 -13.22 -23.56
CA ASP A 163 -7.54 -11.88 -24.06
C ASP A 163 -8.11 -11.91 -25.48
N ASP A 164 -7.57 -12.77 -26.35
CA ASP A 164 -8.09 -12.95 -27.70
C ASP A 164 -9.55 -13.46 -27.69
N SER A 165 -9.92 -14.27 -26.74
CA SER A 165 -11.28 -14.75 -26.55
C SER A 165 -12.21 -13.66 -26.01
N LEU A 166 -11.78 -12.95 -24.93
CA LEU A 166 -12.60 -11.94 -24.27
C LEU A 166 -12.83 -10.69 -25.13
N ARG A 167 -11.87 -10.33 -25.97
CA ARG A 167 -12.05 -9.22 -26.94
C ARG A 167 -13.25 -9.41 -27.86
N LYS A 168 -13.55 -10.62 -28.26
CA LYS A 168 -14.72 -10.94 -29.07
C LYS A 168 -16.03 -10.63 -28.36
N GLN A 169 -15.98 -10.51 -27.03
CA GLN A 169 -17.11 -10.20 -26.16
C GLN A 169 -17.05 -8.74 -25.64
N GLY A 170 -16.10 -7.93 -26.14
CA GLY A 170 -15.93 -6.54 -25.70
C GLY A 170 -15.28 -6.39 -24.33
N ALA A 171 -14.59 -7.43 -23.85
CA ALA A 171 -13.88 -7.45 -22.57
C ALA A 171 -12.37 -7.68 -22.77
N ARG A 172 -11.59 -7.50 -21.69
CA ARG A 172 -10.14 -7.71 -21.69
C ARG A 172 -9.77 -8.72 -20.61
N ALA A 173 -8.64 -9.41 -20.80
CA ALA A 173 -8.23 -10.47 -19.86
C ALA A 173 -7.65 -9.92 -18.58
N ILE A 174 -6.71 -8.99 -18.64
CA ILE A 174 -6.00 -8.50 -17.44
C ILE A 174 -5.47 -7.09 -17.63
N TYR A 175 -5.62 -6.28 -16.58
CA TYR A 175 -4.89 -5.03 -16.40
C TYR A 175 -4.29 -4.95 -14.99
N TRP A 176 -3.21 -4.18 -14.86
CA TRP A 176 -2.70 -3.69 -13.60
C TRP A 176 -1.95 -2.38 -13.83
N ASP A 177 -1.65 -1.65 -12.77
CA ASP A 177 -0.75 -0.49 -12.84
C ASP A 177 0.69 -0.95 -13.04
N TYR A 178 1.03 -1.21 -14.31
CA TYR A 178 2.29 -1.83 -14.67
C TYR A 178 3.49 -0.90 -14.54
N THR A 179 3.31 0.39 -14.40
CA THR A 179 4.39 1.35 -14.18
C THR A 179 4.78 1.48 -12.71
N THR A 180 3.90 1.07 -11.80
CA THR A 180 4.21 1.00 -10.38
C THR A 180 4.98 -0.30 -10.07
N PRO A 181 6.24 -0.20 -9.57
CA PRO A 181 7.11 -1.36 -9.33
C PRO A 181 6.48 -2.46 -8.49
N TYR A 182 5.69 -2.10 -7.48
CA TYR A 182 5.02 -3.04 -6.58
C TYR A 182 4.15 -4.06 -7.32
N TYR A 183 3.39 -3.62 -8.34
CA TYR A 183 2.50 -4.49 -9.11
C TYR A 183 3.21 -5.25 -10.22
N SER A 184 4.35 -4.76 -10.74
CA SER A 184 5.12 -5.43 -11.79
C SER A 184 6.25 -6.31 -11.26
N TYR A 185 6.58 -6.20 -9.97
CA TYR A 185 7.60 -7.03 -9.33
C TYR A 185 7.38 -8.54 -9.50
N PRO A 186 6.15 -9.08 -9.45
CA PRO A 186 5.91 -10.50 -9.65
C PRO A 186 6.50 -11.08 -10.95
N LEU A 187 6.50 -10.33 -12.05
CA LEU A 187 7.09 -10.75 -13.31
C LEU A 187 8.63 -10.81 -13.23
N ILE A 188 9.23 -9.83 -12.56
CA ILE A 188 10.68 -9.74 -12.38
C ILE A 188 11.18 -10.85 -11.45
N SER A 189 10.50 -11.03 -10.33
CA SER A 189 10.89 -11.99 -9.29
C SER A 189 10.70 -13.45 -9.70
N ALA A 190 9.70 -13.74 -10.57
CA ALA A 190 9.43 -15.09 -11.06
C ALA A 190 10.66 -15.76 -11.68
N GLN A 191 11.50 -14.98 -12.35
CA GLN A 191 12.69 -15.47 -13.02
C GLN A 191 13.99 -15.18 -12.22
N GLY A 192 13.87 -14.78 -10.94
CA GLY A 192 15.00 -14.61 -10.03
C GLY A 192 15.53 -13.19 -9.91
N GLY A 193 14.77 -12.18 -10.33
CA GLY A 193 15.04 -10.78 -10.00
C GLY A 193 14.76 -10.50 -8.51
N PHE A 194 15.45 -9.52 -7.93
CA PHE A 194 15.28 -9.11 -6.54
C PHE A 194 15.70 -7.64 -6.35
N ALA A 195 15.15 -6.98 -5.33
CA ALA A 195 15.51 -5.59 -5.02
C ALA A 195 16.92 -5.46 -4.50
N PHE A 196 17.21 -6.06 -3.34
CA PHE A 196 18.54 -6.15 -2.76
C PHE A 196 18.81 -7.59 -2.34
N ARG A 197 20.11 -7.99 -2.35
CA ARG A 197 20.48 -9.32 -1.90
C ARG A 197 20.26 -9.45 -0.40
N LYS A 198 19.39 -10.38 -0.01
CA LYS A 198 19.16 -10.71 1.40
C LYS A 198 20.38 -11.45 1.94
N GLY A 199 20.93 -10.96 3.06
CA GLY A 199 21.92 -11.62 3.89
C GLY A 199 21.29 -12.48 4.97
N PRO A 200 22.09 -13.08 5.87
CA PRO A 200 21.59 -13.66 7.11
C PRO A 200 20.94 -12.57 7.98
N ASP A 201 20.11 -12.96 8.92
CA ASP A 201 19.52 -12.07 9.94
C ASP A 201 18.71 -10.86 9.41
N TRP A 202 18.04 -11.06 8.26
CA TRP A 202 17.23 -10.01 7.58
C TRP A 202 18.02 -8.77 7.19
N ASP A 203 19.34 -8.85 7.15
CA ASP A 203 20.20 -7.82 6.60
C ASP A 203 20.18 -7.84 5.07
N TYR A 204 20.39 -6.68 4.45
CA TYR A 204 20.35 -6.52 3.01
C TYR A 204 21.66 -5.90 2.50
N ASP A 205 22.32 -6.57 1.56
CA ASP A 205 23.45 -6.00 0.83
C ASP A 205 22.93 -5.01 -0.23
N VAL A 206 22.84 -3.74 0.16
CA VAL A 206 22.36 -2.65 -0.70
C VAL A 206 23.26 -2.33 -1.89
N THR A 207 24.44 -2.95 -1.97
CA THR A 207 25.35 -2.84 -3.11
C THR A 207 25.04 -3.84 -4.21
N LYS A 208 24.08 -4.75 -4.00
CA LYS A 208 23.74 -5.84 -4.93
C LYS A 208 22.23 -5.89 -5.17
N THR A 209 21.85 -5.61 -6.42
CA THR A 209 20.47 -5.77 -6.92
C THR A 209 20.42 -6.82 -8.03
N GLY A 210 19.32 -7.56 -8.11
CA GLY A 210 19.04 -8.50 -9.19
C GLY A 210 18.09 -7.96 -10.25
N ILE A 211 17.81 -6.66 -10.24
CA ILE A 211 16.82 -6.07 -11.16
C ILE A 211 17.24 -6.13 -12.65
N ALA A 212 18.53 -6.30 -12.93
CA ALA A 212 19.06 -6.38 -14.28
C ALA A 212 19.67 -7.75 -14.63
N ASN A 213 19.40 -8.80 -13.85
CA ASN A 213 19.79 -10.14 -14.24
C ASN A 213 18.93 -10.65 -15.41
N ASP A 214 19.35 -11.74 -16.06
CA ASP A 214 18.68 -12.24 -17.26
C ASP A 214 17.21 -12.61 -17.00
N GLY A 215 16.91 -13.12 -15.80
CA GLY A 215 15.56 -13.45 -15.39
C GLY A 215 14.68 -12.20 -15.25
N ALA A 216 15.16 -11.14 -14.61
CA ALA A 216 14.46 -9.88 -14.51
C ALA A 216 14.17 -9.27 -15.89
N LYS A 217 15.17 -9.30 -16.78
CA LYS A 217 15.02 -8.87 -18.17
C LYS A 217 13.96 -9.70 -18.91
N ALA A 218 13.94 -11.02 -18.72
CA ALA A 218 12.92 -11.87 -19.31
C ALA A 218 11.50 -11.51 -18.82
N GLY A 219 11.33 -11.24 -17.53
CA GLY A 219 10.05 -10.79 -16.95
C GLY A 219 9.58 -9.46 -17.54
N LEU A 220 10.47 -8.47 -17.67
CA LEU A 220 10.11 -7.18 -18.27
C LEU A 220 9.86 -7.30 -19.79
N ARG A 221 10.60 -8.16 -20.51
CA ARG A 221 10.30 -8.43 -21.93
C ARG A 221 8.91 -9.05 -22.12
N PHE A 222 8.46 -9.90 -21.20
CA PHE A 222 7.12 -10.44 -21.24
C PHE A 222 6.07 -9.33 -21.10
N LEU A 223 6.21 -8.41 -20.13
CA LEU A 223 5.31 -7.26 -19.99
C LEU A 223 5.29 -6.38 -21.25
N VAL A 224 6.48 -6.02 -21.76
CA VAL A 224 6.59 -5.23 -23.00
C VAL A 224 5.91 -5.96 -24.16
N GLY A 225 6.05 -7.29 -24.25
CA GLY A 225 5.39 -8.13 -25.25
C GLY A 225 3.86 -8.07 -25.13
N LEU A 226 3.29 -8.13 -23.93
CA LEU A 226 1.84 -7.98 -23.73
C LEU A 226 1.33 -6.62 -24.25
N ILE A 227 2.08 -5.53 -24.00
CA ILE A 227 1.72 -4.18 -24.44
C ILE A 227 1.83 -4.06 -25.97
N ARG A 228 2.94 -4.46 -26.56
CA ARG A 228 3.17 -4.40 -28.03
C ARG A 228 2.15 -5.21 -28.82
N ASN A 229 1.78 -6.38 -28.31
CA ASN A 229 0.78 -7.25 -28.93
C ASN A 229 -0.65 -6.89 -28.50
N ARG A 230 -0.82 -5.78 -27.76
CA ARG A 230 -2.13 -5.25 -27.32
C ARG A 230 -2.90 -6.19 -26.38
N HIS A 231 -2.25 -7.14 -25.69
CA HIS A 231 -2.87 -7.94 -24.64
C HIS A 231 -2.90 -7.20 -23.28
N MET A 232 -2.08 -6.18 -23.12
CA MET A 232 -2.14 -5.17 -22.07
C MET A 232 -2.39 -3.82 -22.70
N GLU A 233 -3.28 -3.02 -22.13
CA GLU A 233 -3.52 -1.69 -22.65
C GLU A 233 -2.40 -0.72 -22.30
N TYR A 234 -1.98 0.05 -23.30
CA TYR A 234 -1.01 1.11 -23.10
C TYR A 234 -1.55 2.18 -22.14
N GLY A 235 -0.76 2.57 -21.14
CA GLY A 235 -1.17 3.55 -20.14
C GLY A 235 -2.18 3.03 -19.10
N ALA A 236 -2.34 1.70 -18.98
CA ALA A 236 -3.13 1.14 -17.89
C ALA A 236 -2.48 1.51 -16.55
N ASP A 237 -3.21 2.28 -15.76
CA ASP A 237 -2.89 2.67 -14.40
C ASP A 237 -3.90 2.07 -13.41
N TYR A 238 -3.72 2.34 -12.12
CA TYR A 238 -4.62 1.83 -11.08
C TYR A 238 -6.06 2.31 -11.25
N GLY A 239 -6.27 3.58 -11.61
CA GLY A 239 -7.60 4.15 -11.78
C GLY A 239 -8.36 3.53 -12.96
N LYS A 240 -7.67 3.31 -14.09
CA LYS A 240 -8.25 2.63 -15.27
C LYS A 240 -8.55 1.17 -14.94
N MET A 241 -7.63 0.46 -14.32
CA MET A 241 -7.82 -0.92 -13.87
C MET A 241 -9.08 -1.06 -13.00
N GLU A 242 -9.22 -0.22 -11.98
CA GLU A 242 -10.39 -0.18 -11.09
C GLU A 242 -11.69 0.08 -11.84
N THR A 243 -11.69 1.06 -12.74
CA THR A 243 -12.89 1.45 -13.52
C THR A 243 -13.35 0.31 -14.41
N GLU A 244 -12.43 -0.31 -15.16
CA GLU A 244 -12.74 -1.41 -16.10
C GLU A 244 -13.19 -2.67 -15.35
N PHE A 245 -12.55 -2.99 -14.22
CA PHE A 245 -12.92 -4.17 -13.42
C PHE A 245 -14.31 -4.01 -12.79
N ARG A 246 -14.57 -2.87 -12.15
CA ARG A 246 -15.90 -2.56 -11.56
C ARG A 246 -17.02 -2.49 -12.58
N SER A 247 -16.73 -2.14 -13.82
CA SER A 247 -17.73 -2.13 -14.90
C SER A 247 -17.98 -3.52 -15.50
N GLY A 248 -17.27 -4.56 -15.06
CA GLY A 248 -17.42 -5.93 -15.55
C GLY A 248 -16.83 -6.17 -16.95
N ARG A 249 -15.98 -5.27 -17.45
CA ARG A 249 -15.31 -5.39 -18.76
C ARG A 249 -13.89 -5.95 -18.67
N LEU A 250 -13.40 -6.22 -17.48
CA LEU A 250 -12.06 -6.73 -17.24
C LEU A 250 -12.11 -8.06 -16.51
N GLY A 251 -11.40 -9.06 -17.03
CA GLY A 251 -11.35 -10.42 -16.51
C GLY A 251 -10.62 -10.49 -15.19
N CYS A 252 -9.37 -10.06 -15.15
CA CYS A 252 -8.53 -10.13 -13.94
C CYS A 252 -7.72 -8.85 -13.74
N ILE A 253 -7.27 -8.67 -12.50
CA ILE A 253 -6.41 -7.55 -12.07
C ILE A 253 -5.37 -8.04 -11.05
N LEU A 254 -4.31 -7.26 -10.86
CA LEU A 254 -3.40 -7.39 -9.73
C LEU A 254 -3.73 -6.36 -8.67
N ALA A 255 -4.18 -6.80 -7.52
CA ALA A 255 -4.42 -5.93 -6.36
C ALA A 255 -4.33 -6.76 -5.05
N GLY A 256 -4.43 -6.08 -3.93
CA GLY A 256 -4.50 -6.73 -2.62
C GLY A 256 -5.89 -6.71 -2.00
N PRO A 257 -6.03 -7.27 -0.78
CA PRO A 257 -7.31 -7.34 -0.08
C PRO A 257 -8.02 -5.99 0.10
N TRP A 258 -7.28 -4.89 0.16
CA TRP A 258 -7.82 -3.53 0.31
C TRP A 258 -8.78 -3.11 -0.81
N ALA A 259 -8.70 -3.74 -2.00
CA ALA A 259 -9.54 -3.42 -3.14
C ALA A 259 -10.90 -4.14 -3.11
N LEU A 260 -11.02 -5.26 -2.40
CA LEU A 260 -12.16 -6.20 -2.51
C LEU A 260 -13.50 -5.57 -2.17
N SER A 261 -13.55 -4.73 -1.12
CA SER A 261 -14.79 -4.06 -0.71
C SER A 261 -15.39 -3.15 -1.80
N SER A 262 -14.57 -2.63 -2.73
CA SER A 262 -15.05 -1.83 -3.85
C SER A 262 -15.72 -2.69 -4.91
N TYR A 263 -15.26 -3.91 -5.11
CA TYR A 263 -15.81 -4.87 -6.08
C TYR A 263 -17.09 -5.51 -5.56
N GLU A 264 -17.17 -5.82 -4.27
CA GLU A 264 -18.41 -6.26 -3.62
C GLU A 264 -19.53 -5.23 -3.76
N LYS A 265 -19.22 -3.96 -3.50
CA LYS A 265 -20.17 -2.84 -3.68
C LYS A 265 -20.60 -2.65 -5.13
N ALA A 266 -19.74 -3.00 -6.09
CA ALA A 266 -20.04 -2.98 -7.52
C ALA A 266 -20.80 -4.24 -8.01
N GLY A 267 -21.05 -5.21 -7.12
CA GLY A 267 -21.74 -6.46 -7.45
C GLY A 267 -20.91 -7.42 -8.31
N ILE A 268 -19.59 -7.32 -8.27
CA ILE A 268 -18.68 -8.22 -8.98
C ILE A 268 -18.50 -9.50 -8.16
N ASP A 269 -18.90 -10.64 -8.72
CA ASP A 269 -18.51 -11.95 -8.19
C ASP A 269 -17.05 -12.24 -8.58
N TYR A 270 -16.16 -12.18 -7.62
CA TYR A 270 -14.72 -12.33 -7.85
C TYR A 270 -14.14 -13.55 -7.14
N SER A 271 -12.97 -13.98 -7.62
CA SER A 271 -12.07 -14.87 -6.91
C SER A 271 -10.77 -14.12 -6.58
N PHE A 272 -10.18 -14.42 -5.41
CA PHE A 272 -8.85 -13.96 -5.02
C PHE A 272 -7.90 -15.14 -5.05
N ASN A 273 -6.84 -15.06 -5.85
CA ASN A 273 -6.03 -16.20 -6.23
C ASN A 273 -4.53 -15.94 -6.04
N ARG A 274 -3.75 -17.04 -6.01
CA ARG A 274 -2.30 -16.97 -6.05
C ARG A 274 -1.84 -16.29 -7.35
N LEU A 275 -0.66 -15.65 -7.28
CA LEU A 275 -0.04 -15.07 -8.48
C LEU A 275 0.30 -16.16 -9.50
N PRO A 276 0.11 -15.91 -10.81
CA PRO A 276 0.45 -16.85 -11.87
C PRO A 276 1.97 -17.13 -11.91
N LYS A 277 2.34 -18.27 -12.50
CA LYS A 277 3.74 -18.60 -12.82
C LYS A 277 4.16 -17.93 -14.14
N LEU A 278 5.44 -17.62 -14.27
CA LEU A 278 6.05 -17.21 -15.54
C LEU A 278 7.11 -18.24 -15.94
N GLY A 279 6.98 -18.83 -17.13
CA GLY A 279 7.88 -19.90 -17.57
C GLY A 279 7.96 -21.06 -16.56
N GLY A 280 6.84 -21.45 -15.98
CA GLY A 280 6.73 -22.50 -14.98
C GLY A 280 7.23 -22.14 -13.57
N LYS A 281 7.84 -20.97 -13.36
CA LYS A 281 8.37 -20.52 -12.08
C LYS A 281 7.36 -19.64 -11.35
N ARG A 282 7.30 -19.77 -10.02
CA ARG A 282 6.38 -19.02 -9.17
C ARG A 282 6.72 -17.53 -9.16
N SER A 283 5.75 -16.69 -9.45
CA SER A 283 5.85 -15.25 -9.19
C SER A 283 5.82 -14.98 -7.69
N LYS A 284 6.62 -14.03 -7.26
CA LYS A 284 6.69 -13.58 -5.88
C LYS A 284 6.15 -12.18 -5.75
N ALA A 285 5.19 -11.98 -4.86
CA ALA A 285 4.79 -10.63 -4.48
C ALA A 285 5.87 -9.95 -3.64
N PHE A 286 5.93 -8.64 -3.66
CA PHE A 286 6.47 -7.94 -2.51
C PHE A 286 5.53 -8.11 -1.32
N VAL A 287 6.10 -8.46 -0.17
CA VAL A 287 5.37 -8.61 1.09
C VAL A 287 5.61 -7.38 1.93
N GLY A 288 4.54 -6.68 2.24
CA GLY A 288 4.54 -5.54 3.15
C GLY A 288 4.07 -5.94 4.54
N ILE A 289 4.69 -5.39 5.57
CA ILE A 289 4.09 -5.32 6.89
C ILE A 289 3.58 -3.90 7.07
N LEU A 290 2.26 -3.75 7.09
CA LEU A 290 1.63 -2.49 7.39
C LEU A 290 1.74 -2.23 8.88
N GLY A 291 2.24 -1.07 9.27
CA GLY A 291 2.50 -0.77 10.67
C GLY A 291 2.22 0.67 11.04
N PHE A 292 1.90 0.88 12.30
CA PHE A 292 1.73 2.20 12.89
C PHE A 292 3.04 2.70 13.44
N THR A 293 3.53 3.81 12.91
CA THR A 293 4.71 4.51 13.43
C THR A 293 4.31 5.77 14.16
N VAL A 294 5.17 6.24 15.05
CA VAL A 294 4.95 7.44 15.84
C VAL A 294 5.87 8.55 15.36
N ASN A 295 5.32 9.72 15.09
CA ASN A 295 6.08 10.90 14.68
C ASN A 295 7.11 11.27 15.75
N ALA A 296 8.35 11.50 15.34
CA ALA A 296 9.44 11.80 16.25
C ALA A 296 9.20 13.05 17.11
N THR A 297 8.51 14.04 16.56
CA THR A 297 8.21 15.32 17.20
C THR A 297 6.90 15.33 17.98
N SER A 298 6.11 14.22 17.93
CA SER A 298 4.86 14.13 18.70
C SER A 298 5.13 14.26 20.21
N PRO A 299 4.42 15.16 20.92
CA PRO A 299 4.43 15.22 22.38
C PRO A 299 3.61 14.07 23.01
N ASN A 300 2.79 13.38 22.22
CA ASN A 300 1.78 12.42 22.66
C ASN A 300 2.23 10.95 22.58
N LYS A 301 3.54 10.66 22.67
CA LYS A 301 4.08 9.29 22.48
C LYS A 301 3.49 8.25 23.45
N LYS A 302 3.21 8.66 24.72
CA LYS A 302 2.57 7.77 25.70
C LYS A 302 1.10 7.48 25.34
N LEU A 303 0.36 8.49 24.92
CA LEU A 303 -1.02 8.34 24.45
C LEU A 303 -1.09 7.48 23.18
N SER A 304 -0.12 7.67 22.25
CA SER A 304 0.00 6.85 21.04
C SER A 304 0.22 5.38 21.39
N LYS A 305 1.12 5.08 22.34
CA LYS A 305 1.37 3.73 22.84
C LYS A 305 0.10 3.13 23.45
N ASP A 306 -0.56 3.84 24.35
CA ASP A 306 -1.79 3.37 25.01
C ASP A 306 -2.91 3.08 23.99
N PHE A 307 -3.14 3.99 23.05
CA PHE A 307 -4.13 3.81 21.99
C PHE A 307 -3.82 2.59 21.13
N LEU A 308 -2.57 2.42 20.70
CA LEU A 308 -2.16 1.31 19.84
C LEU A 308 -2.23 -0.03 20.57
N GLU A 309 -1.67 -0.16 21.75
CA GLU A 309 -1.52 -1.45 22.44
C GLU A 309 -2.82 -1.92 23.12
N ASN A 310 -3.66 -0.99 23.64
CA ASN A 310 -4.81 -1.33 24.47
C ASN A 310 -6.17 -1.15 23.77
N TYR A 311 -6.22 -0.50 22.59
CA TYR A 311 -7.47 -0.27 21.86
C TYR A 311 -7.42 -0.74 20.42
N LEU A 312 -6.44 -0.27 19.63
CA LEU A 312 -6.45 -0.51 18.18
C LEU A 312 -5.93 -1.89 17.81
N LEU A 313 -4.76 -2.30 18.35
CA LEU A 313 -4.12 -3.60 18.04
C LEU A 313 -4.60 -4.70 18.99
N THR A 314 -5.90 -4.73 19.22
CA THR A 314 -6.63 -5.76 19.97
C THR A 314 -7.57 -6.52 19.02
N ASP A 315 -8.11 -7.66 19.45
CA ASP A 315 -9.07 -8.42 18.65
C ASP A 315 -10.32 -7.58 18.30
N ASP A 316 -10.82 -6.76 19.25
CA ASP A 316 -11.97 -5.88 19.01
C ASP A 316 -11.64 -4.70 18.10
N GLY A 317 -10.47 -4.06 18.32
CA GLY A 317 -10.01 -2.95 17.48
C GLY A 317 -9.80 -3.38 16.04
N LEU A 318 -9.06 -4.48 15.82
CA LEU A 318 -8.80 -4.98 14.47
C LEU A 318 -10.07 -5.53 13.79
N ARG A 319 -11.01 -6.09 14.54
CA ARG A 319 -12.33 -6.45 13.99
C ARG A 319 -13.06 -5.22 13.46
N THR A 320 -13.09 -4.14 14.25
CA THR A 320 -13.73 -2.88 13.85
C THR A 320 -13.08 -2.28 12.59
N VAL A 321 -11.75 -2.38 12.44
CA VAL A 321 -11.05 -1.94 11.24
C VAL A 321 -11.34 -2.86 10.05
N ASN A 322 -11.33 -4.18 10.27
CA ASN A 322 -11.57 -5.18 9.21
C ASN A 322 -12.99 -5.14 8.64
N GLU A 323 -13.98 -4.74 9.45
CA GLU A 323 -15.36 -4.50 9.00
C GLU A 323 -15.47 -3.28 8.05
N ASP A 324 -14.61 -2.29 8.19
CA ASP A 324 -14.56 -1.14 7.26
C ASP A 324 -13.76 -1.49 5.99
N LYS A 325 -12.59 -2.09 6.17
CA LYS A 325 -11.72 -2.55 5.08
C LYS A 325 -11.03 -3.86 5.47
N PRO A 326 -11.11 -4.89 4.62
CA PRO A 326 -10.40 -6.14 4.85
C PRO A 326 -8.90 -5.93 5.04
N LEU A 327 -8.37 -6.42 6.14
CA LEU A 327 -6.95 -6.30 6.49
C LEU A 327 -6.05 -7.26 5.67
N GLY A 328 -6.65 -8.25 4.99
CA GLY A 328 -5.90 -9.38 4.46
C GLY A 328 -5.47 -10.29 5.62
N ALA A 329 -4.19 -10.44 5.84
CA ALA A 329 -3.68 -11.24 6.96
C ALA A 329 -3.31 -10.33 8.14
N ALA A 330 -4.05 -10.40 9.24
CA ALA A 330 -3.71 -9.64 10.45
C ALA A 330 -2.36 -10.10 11.04
N ALA A 331 -1.57 -9.16 11.52
CA ALA A 331 -0.31 -9.49 12.22
C ALA A 331 -0.57 -10.00 13.64
N LEU A 332 -1.65 -9.57 14.30
CA LEU A 332 -2.05 -10.04 15.63
C LEU A 332 -2.46 -11.52 15.57
N ARG A 333 -1.72 -12.40 16.25
CA ARG A 333 -1.90 -13.87 16.18
C ARG A 333 -3.31 -14.33 16.59
N SER A 334 -3.92 -13.71 17.59
CA SER A 334 -5.28 -14.04 18.04
C SER A 334 -6.30 -13.72 16.96
N PHE A 335 -6.26 -12.51 16.42
CA PHE A 335 -7.18 -12.09 15.36
C PHE A 335 -6.96 -12.85 14.04
N GLN A 336 -5.70 -13.12 13.67
CA GLN A 336 -5.40 -13.95 12.50
C GLN A 336 -6.03 -15.36 12.60
N ARG A 337 -6.02 -15.98 13.81
CA ARG A 337 -6.71 -17.27 14.00
C ARG A 337 -8.21 -17.18 13.80
N MET A 338 -8.83 -16.05 14.15
CA MET A 338 -10.28 -15.83 13.92
C MET A 338 -10.62 -15.73 12.43
N LEU A 339 -9.68 -15.21 11.60
CA LEU A 339 -9.84 -15.08 10.15
C LEU A 339 -9.39 -16.33 9.38
N LYS A 340 -9.01 -17.42 10.05
CA LYS A 340 -8.40 -18.61 9.42
C LYS A 340 -9.26 -19.25 8.32
N SER A 341 -10.59 -19.14 8.40
CA SER A 341 -11.52 -19.70 7.41
C SER A 341 -11.78 -18.76 6.22
N ASP A 342 -11.27 -17.53 6.26
CA ASP A 342 -11.42 -16.58 5.16
C ASP A 342 -10.47 -16.96 4.01
N PRO A 343 -10.99 -17.27 2.80
CA PRO A 343 -10.17 -17.65 1.66
C PRO A 343 -9.23 -16.52 1.21
N VAL A 344 -9.59 -15.26 1.39
CA VAL A 344 -8.76 -14.09 1.07
C VAL A 344 -7.52 -14.07 1.98
N VAL A 345 -7.71 -14.30 3.28
CA VAL A 345 -6.61 -14.40 4.25
C VAL A 345 -5.68 -15.55 3.91
N SER A 346 -6.23 -16.73 3.57
CA SER A 346 -5.45 -17.90 3.19
C SER A 346 -4.56 -17.62 1.98
N VAL A 347 -5.13 -17.09 0.90
CA VAL A 347 -4.40 -16.75 -0.33
C VAL A 347 -3.37 -15.64 -0.10
N THR A 348 -3.72 -14.63 0.71
CA THR A 348 -2.77 -13.57 1.09
C THR A 348 -1.54 -14.16 1.78
N LEU A 349 -1.74 -15.07 2.73
CA LEU A 349 -0.64 -15.75 3.44
C LEU A 349 0.17 -16.67 2.52
N GLU A 350 -0.47 -17.32 1.55
CA GLU A 350 0.23 -18.15 0.55
C GLU A 350 1.12 -17.28 -0.36
N ASN A 351 0.59 -16.16 -0.87
CA ASN A 351 1.37 -15.20 -1.67
C ASN A 351 2.49 -14.54 -0.84
N ALA A 352 2.25 -14.27 0.44
CA ALA A 352 3.26 -13.73 1.34
C ALA A 352 4.37 -14.75 1.67
N ARG A 353 4.02 -16.03 1.86
CA ARG A 353 5.00 -17.11 2.11
C ARG A 353 5.94 -17.31 0.94
N ASP A 354 5.40 -17.29 -0.28
CA ASP A 354 6.18 -17.43 -1.51
C ASP A 354 6.89 -16.12 -1.89
N GLY A 355 6.49 -14.99 -1.32
CA GLY A 355 6.92 -13.63 -1.66
C GLY A 355 8.28 -13.24 -1.09
N ASP A 356 8.69 -12.05 -1.44
CA ASP A 356 9.89 -11.41 -0.90
C ASP A 356 9.48 -10.26 0.02
N LEU A 357 9.87 -10.33 1.31
CA LEU A 357 9.66 -9.21 2.24
C LEU A 357 10.39 -7.98 1.70
N MET A 358 9.68 -6.86 1.63
CA MET A 358 10.28 -5.60 1.20
C MET A 358 11.44 -5.22 2.14
N PRO A 359 12.61 -4.85 1.62
CA PRO A 359 13.69 -4.38 2.46
C PRO A 359 13.34 -3.08 3.19
N SER A 360 13.53 -3.03 4.50
CA SER A 360 13.35 -1.83 5.32
C SER A 360 14.63 -0.98 5.39
N VAL A 361 15.22 -0.74 4.21
CA VAL A 361 16.46 0.03 4.09
C VAL A 361 16.20 1.36 3.36
N PRO A 362 16.92 2.44 3.70
CA PRO A 362 16.73 3.75 3.05
C PRO A 362 16.91 3.72 1.53
N GLU A 363 17.70 2.79 1.04
CA GLU A 363 18.00 2.59 -0.37
C GLU A 363 16.77 2.10 -1.19
N MET A 364 15.69 1.64 -0.51
CA MET A 364 14.44 1.29 -1.18
C MET A 364 13.81 2.47 -1.93
N SER A 365 13.99 3.71 -1.48
CA SER A 365 13.52 4.89 -2.22
C SER A 365 14.16 4.97 -3.62
N ARG A 366 15.45 4.64 -3.73
CA ARG A 366 16.15 4.57 -5.03
C ARG A 366 15.69 3.38 -5.87
N PHE A 367 15.38 2.25 -5.24
CA PHE A 367 14.82 1.10 -5.95
C PHE A 367 13.47 1.48 -6.58
N TRP A 368 12.54 2.04 -5.82
CA TRP A 368 11.22 2.41 -6.31
C TRP A 368 11.32 3.36 -7.51
N SER A 369 12.02 4.48 -7.36
CA SER A 369 12.14 5.51 -8.41
C SER A 369 12.88 5.02 -9.66
N SER A 370 13.94 4.24 -9.49
CA SER A 370 14.74 3.74 -10.61
C SER A 370 14.01 2.65 -11.39
N PHE A 371 13.33 1.73 -10.69
CA PHE A 371 12.56 0.67 -11.33
C PHE A 371 11.31 1.23 -12.01
N GLU A 372 10.61 2.18 -11.40
CA GLU A 372 9.49 2.89 -12.05
C GLU A 372 9.94 3.56 -13.36
N THR A 373 11.09 4.22 -13.33
CA THR A 373 11.67 4.83 -14.53
C THR A 373 11.97 3.78 -15.61
N ALA A 374 12.53 2.63 -15.23
CA ALA A 374 12.80 1.54 -16.17
C ALA A 374 11.51 0.96 -16.77
N LEU A 375 10.49 0.73 -15.96
CA LEU A 375 9.17 0.30 -16.45
C LEU A 375 8.60 1.29 -17.46
N LYS A 376 8.58 2.60 -17.13
CA LYS A 376 8.09 3.65 -18.02
C LYS A 376 8.88 3.74 -19.32
N THR A 377 10.21 3.69 -19.27
CA THR A 377 11.03 3.85 -20.48
C THR A 377 11.02 2.62 -21.38
N ALA A 378 10.98 1.41 -20.81
CA ALA A 378 10.90 0.17 -21.59
C ALA A 378 9.53 -0.03 -22.24
N THR A 379 8.43 0.29 -21.52
CA THR A 379 7.05 0.11 -22.04
C THR A 379 6.64 1.18 -23.06
N THR A 380 7.36 2.29 -23.14
CA THR A 380 7.18 3.36 -24.16
C THR A 380 8.19 3.30 -25.30
N ASP A 381 8.98 2.24 -25.38
CA ASP A 381 10.06 2.06 -26.40
C ASP A 381 11.14 3.17 -26.39
N ARG A 382 11.24 3.94 -25.31
CA ARG A 382 12.29 4.96 -25.16
C ARG A 382 13.67 4.36 -24.86
N GLN A 383 13.68 3.18 -24.25
CA GLN A 383 14.88 2.38 -24.00
C GLN A 383 14.60 0.91 -24.29
N SER A 384 15.61 0.14 -24.67
CA SER A 384 15.51 -1.31 -24.66
C SER A 384 15.29 -1.80 -23.22
N VAL A 385 14.70 -2.98 -23.05
CA VAL A 385 14.56 -3.62 -21.73
C VAL A 385 15.90 -3.74 -21.02
N ASP A 386 16.95 -4.12 -21.77
CA ASP A 386 18.29 -4.30 -21.24
C ASP A 386 18.88 -2.97 -20.73
N ASP A 387 18.79 -1.91 -21.52
CA ASP A 387 19.32 -0.59 -21.14
C ASP A 387 18.55 0.02 -19.97
N ALA A 388 17.23 -0.10 -19.97
CA ALA A 388 16.37 0.38 -18.91
C ALA A 388 16.72 -0.26 -17.57
N LEU A 389 16.78 -1.61 -17.50
CA LEU A 389 17.10 -2.32 -16.27
C LEU A 389 18.57 -2.17 -15.86
N ASN A 390 19.52 -2.16 -16.81
CA ASN A 390 20.93 -1.90 -16.50
C ASN A 390 21.13 -0.49 -15.92
N THR A 391 20.40 0.50 -16.43
CA THR A 391 20.44 1.87 -15.91
C THR A 391 19.82 1.94 -14.52
N ALA A 392 18.67 1.29 -14.32
CA ALA A 392 18.04 1.20 -13.01
C ALA A 392 18.97 0.53 -11.98
N ALA A 393 19.58 -0.61 -12.33
CA ALA A 393 20.50 -1.31 -11.44
C ALA A 393 21.66 -0.43 -10.98
N ARG A 394 22.31 0.31 -11.90
CA ARG A 394 23.39 1.24 -11.53
C ARG A 394 22.93 2.33 -10.57
N ARG A 395 21.73 2.90 -10.78
CA ARG A 395 21.16 3.94 -9.90
C ARG A 395 20.79 3.40 -8.51
N ILE A 396 20.23 2.19 -8.45
CA ILE A 396 19.82 1.55 -7.20
C ILE A 396 21.00 1.37 -6.26
N VAL A 397 22.14 0.90 -6.77
CA VAL A 397 23.33 0.61 -5.97
C VAL A 397 24.34 1.76 -5.91
N SER A 398 24.06 2.91 -6.53
CA SER A 398 24.93 4.09 -6.44
C SER A 398 25.00 4.59 -4.99
N LYS A 399 26.18 5.07 -4.60
CA LYS A 399 26.40 5.69 -3.27
C LYS A 399 25.79 7.10 -3.21
#